data_01dbbc1ab20a21d40c9e3feb974e2197
#
_entry.id   01dbbc1ab20a21d40c9e3feb974e2197
#
_cell.length_a   1.000
_cell.length_b   1.000
_cell.length_c   1.000
_cell.angle_alpha   90.00
_cell.angle_beta   90.00
_cell.angle_gamma   90.00
#
_symmetry.space_group_name_H-M   'P 1'
#
loop_
_entity.id
_entity.type
_entity.pdbx_description
1 polymer ?
#
loop_
_entity_poly.entity_id
_entity_poly.type
_entity_poly.pdbx_seq_one_letter_code
_entity_poly.pdbx_strand_id
1 'polypeptide(L)'
;MKTIYSIICALCVICGLAACSDDHTGSMDVSGSCLVEKFVLNGQYEGIISTEKRLVKVKVPADFDQKGNMEITSLTVSPGAETNLKVGDHVNFDADRNLHISNGDLVMDYQVSVRNDEALMSLFILEGVKGAINQQDKTVTVSVMANSGIDLSNATFEVVCSEDATCSPASGTKGNFTEPFQITLNDNTATNVYTVYVTLI
;
A
#
# COMPACT_ATOMS: atom_id res chain seq x y z
N MET A 1 -52.17 -57.91 1.61
CA MET A 1 -51.64 -56.56 1.21
C MET A 1 -50.55 -55.99 2.13
N LYS A 2 -50.28 -56.54 3.30
CA LYS A 2 -49.19 -55.98 4.21
C LYS A 2 -47.77 -56.50 3.92
N THR A 3 -47.63 -57.62 3.20
CA THR A 3 -46.32 -58.25 2.91
C THR A 3 -45.60 -57.65 1.66
N ILE A 4 -46.33 -57.01 0.75
CA ILE A 4 -45.75 -56.42 -0.48
C ILE A 4 -45.07 -55.10 -0.19
N TYR A 5 -45.57 -54.31 0.76
CA TYR A 5 -44.94 -53.01 1.14
C TYR A 5 -43.61 -53.19 1.90
N SER A 6 -43.45 -54.30 2.58
CA SER A 6 -42.21 -54.58 3.34
C SER A 6 -41.04 -54.94 2.43
N ILE A 7 -41.29 -55.53 1.26
CA ILE A 7 -40.27 -55.93 0.28
C ILE A 7 -39.82 -54.73 -0.56
N ILE A 8 -40.72 -53.79 -0.84
CA ILE A 8 -40.38 -52.56 -1.61
C ILE A 8 -39.54 -51.62 -0.75
N CYS A 9 -39.77 -51.49 0.56
CA CYS A 9 -38.91 -50.69 1.45
C CYS A 9 -37.51 -51.27 1.65
N ALA A 10 -37.38 -52.61 1.62
CA ALA A 10 -36.07 -53.25 1.76
C ALA A 10 -35.19 -53.13 0.51
N LEU A 11 -35.81 -52.97 -0.68
CA LEU A 11 -35.07 -52.82 -1.93
C LEU A 11 -34.55 -51.40 -2.16
N CYS A 12 -35.21 -50.38 -1.55
CA CYS A 12 -34.76 -48.99 -1.65
C CYS A 12 -33.58 -48.64 -0.73
N VAL A 13 -33.29 -49.45 0.29
CA VAL A 13 -32.16 -49.20 1.22
C VAL A 13 -30.83 -49.75 0.69
N ILE A 14 -30.85 -50.65 -0.32
CA ILE A 14 -29.63 -51.25 -0.85
C ILE A 14 -29.06 -50.46 -2.02
N CYS A 15 -29.83 -49.54 -2.64
CA CYS A 15 -29.32 -48.66 -3.73
C CYS A 15 -28.66 -47.36 -3.25
N GLY A 16 -28.56 -47.11 -1.95
CA GLY A 16 -28.04 -45.87 -1.38
C GLY A 16 -26.60 -45.91 -0.90
N LEU A 17 -25.86 -47.02 -1.07
CA LEU A 17 -24.49 -47.16 -0.56
C LEU A 17 -23.43 -47.45 -1.65
N ALA A 18 -23.74 -47.20 -2.90
CA ALA A 18 -22.78 -47.34 -3.98
C ALA A 18 -22.58 -46.01 -4.72
N ALA A 19 -22.42 -44.94 -3.97
CA ALA A 19 -22.02 -43.67 -4.56
C ALA A 19 -21.02 -42.97 -3.61
N CYS A 20 -19.85 -42.81 -4.11
CA CYS A 20 -18.67 -42.09 -3.63
C CYS A 20 -17.56 -43.01 -3.11
N SER A 21 -16.97 -43.77 -3.99
CA SER A 21 -15.51 -43.91 -3.94
C SER A 21 -14.96 -42.74 -4.73
N ASP A 22 -14.96 -41.55 -4.15
CA ASP A 22 -14.13 -40.44 -4.62
C ASP A 22 -12.66 -40.76 -4.30
N ASP A 23 -12.06 -41.60 -5.16
CA ASP A 23 -10.59 -41.75 -5.24
C ASP A 23 -9.90 -40.49 -5.80
N HIS A 24 -10.49 -39.33 -5.61
CA HIS A 24 -9.92 -38.02 -5.97
C HIS A 24 -9.68 -37.11 -4.78
N THR A 25 -9.45 -37.64 -3.59
CA THR A 25 -8.75 -36.89 -2.56
C THR A 25 -7.25 -36.98 -2.84
N GLY A 26 -6.79 -36.31 -3.89
CA GLY A 26 -5.42 -35.88 -3.92
C GLY A 26 -5.19 -35.12 -2.64
N SER A 27 -4.29 -35.59 -1.76
CA SER A 27 -3.96 -34.87 -0.55
C SER A 27 -3.40 -33.54 -0.96
N MET A 28 -4.14 -32.43 -0.66
CA MET A 28 -3.65 -31.10 -0.91
C MET A 28 -2.34 -30.88 -0.13
N ASP A 29 -1.26 -30.57 -0.81
CA ASP A 29 0.01 -30.24 -0.17
C ASP A 29 0.02 -28.77 0.25
N VAL A 30 -0.31 -28.54 1.52
CA VAL A 30 -0.31 -27.22 2.16
C VAL A 30 0.81 -27.09 3.20
N SER A 31 1.83 -27.93 3.12
CA SER A 31 2.92 -27.96 4.10
C SER A 31 3.92 -26.81 3.92
N GLY A 32 3.93 -26.15 2.76
CA GLY A 32 4.82 -25.03 2.42
C GLY A 32 4.31 -23.67 2.91
N SER A 33 5.01 -22.62 2.52
CA SER A 33 4.56 -21.22 2.62
C SER A 33 4.94 -20.45 1.38
N CYS A 34 4.25 -19.33 1.11
CA CYS A 34 4.45 -18.50 -0.08
C CYS A 34 4.75 -17.05 0.34
N LEU A 35 5.82 -16.85 1.13
CA LEU A 35 6.21 -15.53 1.64
C LEU A 35 7.37 -14.96 0.83
N VAL A 36 7.35 -13.63 0.63
CA VAL A 36 8.52 -12.88 0.19
C VAL A 36 9.34 -12.54 1.42
N GLU A 37 10.63 -12.85 1.42
CA GLU A 37 11.57 -12.55 2.51
C GLU A 37 12.50 -11.40 2.14
N LYS A 38 12.86 -11.28 0.87
CA LYS A 38 13.70 -10.21 0.35
C LYS A 38 13.36 -9.88 -1.10
N PHE A 39 13.39 -8.61 -1.43
CA PHE A 39 13.23 -8.10 -2.79
C PHE A 39 14.11 -6.87 -2.99
N VAL A 40 15.00 -6.87 -3.99
CA VAL A 40 15.90 -5.75 -4.28
C VAL A 40 15.96 -5.51 -5.78
N LEU A 41 15.84 -4.24 -6.17
CA LEU A 41 16.00 -3.77 -7.55
C LEU A 41 17.31 -3.00 -7.72
N ASN A 42 17.96 -3.20 -8.87
CA ASN A 42 19.19 -2.52 -9.30
C ASN A 42 20.31 -2.54 -8.23
N GLY A 43 20.35 -3.58 -7.38
CA GLY A 43 21.36 -3.75 -6.33
C GLY A 43 21.28 -2.78 -5.14
N GLN A 44 20.34 -1.84 -5.13
CA GLN A 44 20.29 -0.78 -4.12
C GLN A 44 18.89 -0.44 -3.58
N TYR A 45 17.83 -0.71 -4.34
CA TYR A 45 16.46 -0.36 -3.93
C TYR A 45 15.80 -1.57 -3.27
N GLU A 46 15.85 -1.61 -1.94
CA GLU A 46 15.25 -2.70 -1.16
C GLU A 46 13.76 -2.47 -0.95
N GLY A 47 12.96 -3.53 -1.15
CA GLY A 47 11.52 -3.51 -0.99
C GLY A 47 11.10 -3.68 0.47
N ILE A 48 10.18 -2.84 0.93
CA ILE A 48 9.46 -3.00 2.19
C ILE A 48 8.33 -4.00 1.95
N ILE A 49 8.39 -5.14 2.64
CA ILE A 49 7.46 -6.25 2.45
C ILE A 49 6.38 -6.22 3.51
N SER A 50 5.12 -6.17 3.08
CA SER A 50 3.95 -6.33 3.93
C SER A 50 3.21 -7.61 3.54
N THR A 51 3.35 -8.66 4.35
CA THR A 51 2.66 -9.94 4.13
C THR A 51 1.15 -9.78 4.29
N GLU A 52 0.71 -8.98 5.25
CA GLU A 52 -0.72 -8.72 5.49
C GLU A 52 -1.39 -8.05 4.29
N LYS A 53 -0.75 -7.04 3.70
CA LYS A 53 -1.25 -6.32 2.52
C LYS A 53 -0.90 -7.02 1.21
N ARG A 54 -0.07 -8.06 1.25
CA ARG A 54 0.49 -8.74 0.07
C ARG A 54 1.15 -7.73 -0.88
N LEU A 55 1.98 -6.86 -0.32
CA LEU A 55 2.60 -5.75 -1.01
C LEU A 55 4.12 -5.76 -0.79
N VAL A 56 4.86 -5.55 -1.87
CA VAL A 56 6.27 -5.18 -1.87
C VAL A 56 6.37 -3.75 -2.37
N LYS A 57 6.66 -2.80 -1.48
CA LYS A 57 6.80 -1.39 -1.83
C LYS A 57 8.28 -1.04 -1.96
N VAL A 58 8.71 -0.62 -3.13
CA VAL A 58 10.08 -0.15 -3.39
C VAL A 58 10.05 1.36 -3.57
N LYS A 59 10.90 2.06 -2.83
CA LYS A 59 11.08 3.52 -2.96
C LYS A 59 12.33 3.79 -3.78
N VAL A 60 12.22 4.73 -4.70
CA VAL A 60 13.32 5.24 -5.53
C VAL A 60 13.41 6.76 -5.39
N PRO A 61 14.58 7.38 -5.68
CA PRO A 61 14.73 8.83 -5.60
C PRO A 61 13.65 9.60 -6.35
N ALA A 62 13.36 10.83 -5.88
CA ALA A 62 12.30 11.66 -6.44
C ALA A 62 12.47 11.94 -7.94
N ASP A 63 13.71 12.01 -8.43
CA ASP A 63 14.10 12.27 -9.83
C ASP A 63 14.38 10.99 -10.63
N PHE A 64 14.14 9.82 -10.07
CA PHE A 64 14.39 8.54 -10.76
C PHE A 64 13.36 8.31 -11.87
N ASP A 65 13.83 8.14 -13.11
CA ASP A 65 13.02 8.05 -14.33
C ASP A 65 13.14 6.69 -15.08
N GLN A 66 13.93 5.74 -14.55
CA GLN A 66 14.24 4.46 -15.22
C GLN A 66 13.42 3.27 -14.70
N LYS A 67 12.21 3.50 -14.19
CA LYS A 67 11.33 2.42 -13.70
C LYS A 67 10.89 1.44 -14.82
N GLY A 68 10.93 1.88 -16.06
CA GLY A 68 10.56 1.07 -17.23
C GLY A 68 11.48 -0.14 -17.49
N ASN A 69 12.68 -0.20 -16.87
CA ASN A 69 13.64 -1.28 -17.06
C ASN A 69 14.53 -1.47 -15.83
N MET A 70 14.00 -2.10 -14.78
CA MET A 70 14.75 -2.35 -13.54
C MET A 70 15.09 -3.83 -13.41
N GLU A 71 16.33 -4.13 -13.01
CA GLU A 71 16.81 -5.49 -12.77
C GLU A 71 16.42 -5.97 -11.38
N ILE A 72 15.87 -7.17 -11.25
CA ILE A 72 15.69 -7.86 -9.98
C ILE A 72 17.03 -8.46 -9.55
N THR A 73 17.72 -7.82 -8.63
CA THR A 73 19.05 -8.25 -8.19
C THR A 73 19.02 -9.18 -6.98
N SER A 74 17.91 -9.19 -6.22
CA SER A 74 17.68 -10.15 -5.15
C SER A 74 16.19 -10.43 -5.01
N LEU A 75 15.82 -11.69 -4.98
CA LEU A 75 14.49 -12.18 -4.66
C LEU A 75 14.65 -13.44 -3.82
N THR A 76 14.22 -13.38 -2.57
CA THR A 76 14.19 -14.54 -1.66
C THR A 76 12.75 -14.76 -1.26
N VAL A 77 12.30 -16.00 -1.40
CA VAL A 77 10.96 -16.46 -0.99
C VAL A 77 11.11 -17.68 -0.09
N SER A 78 10.00 -18.10 0.50
CA SER A 78 9.96 -19.29 1.37
C SER A 78 10.63 -20.50 0.72
N PRO A 79 11.29 -21.37 1.49
CA PRO A 79 11.93 -22.58 0.98
C PRO A 79 10.97 -23.45 0.17
N GLY A 80 11.41 -23.87 -1.03
CA GLY A 80 10.60 -24.70 -1.93
C GLY A 80 9.57 -23.94 -2.77
N ALA A 81 9.40 -22.64 -2.56
CA ALA A 81 8.48 -21.83 -3.36
C ALA A 81 9.09 -21.46 -4.72
N GLU A 82 8.25 -21.41 -5.74
CA GLU A 82 8.57 -20.94 -7.09
C GLU A 82 7.91 -19.60 -7.38
N THR A 83 8.52 -18.78 -8.27
CA THR A 83 8.02 -17.45 -8.62
C THR A 83 8.02 -17.23 -10.14
N ASN A 84 7.10 -16.37 -10.61
CA ASN A 84 7.03 -15.92 -11.99
C ASN A 84 8.11 -14.89 -12.36
N LEU A 85 8.66 -14.17 -11.37
CA LEU A 85 9.79 -13.25 -11.53
C LEU A 85 11.04 -13.87 -10.91
N LYS A 86 12.22 -13.61 -11.50
CA LYS A 86 13.49 -14.22 -11.07
C LYS A 86 14.59 -13.17 -10.94
N VAL A 87 15.62 -13.50 -10.19
CA VAL A 87 16.86 -12.72 -10.15
C VAL A 87 17.49 -12.68 -11.54
N GLY A 88 17.86 -11.48 -11.98
CA GLY A 88 18.36 -11.19 -13.33
C GLY A 88 17.28 -10.76 -14.32
N ASP A 89 15.98 -10.86 -13.97
CA ASP A 89 14.92 -10.34 -14.84
C ASP A 89 14.96 -8.82 -14.88
N HIS A 90 14.80 -8.27 -16.09
CA HIS A 90 14.56 -6.84 -16.32
C HIS A 90 13.05 -6.62 -16.49
N VAL A 91 12.48 -5.83 -15.60
CA VAL A 91 11.02 -5.64 -15.51
C VAL A 91 10.66 -4.16 -15.58
N ASN A 92 9.58 -3.86 -16.29
CA ASN A 92 9.00 -2.54 -16.31
C ASN A 92 8.11 -2.33 -15.08
N PHE A 93 8.46 -1.38 -14.20
CA PHE A 93 7.74 -0.98 -12.99
C PHE A 93 7.12 0.41 -13.10
N ASP A 94 6.88 0.95 -14.29
CA ASP A 94 6.06 2.16 -14.47
C ASP A 94 4.61 1.96 -13.95
N ALA A 95 4.19 0.70 -13.93
CA ALA A 95 2.96 0.26 -13.28
C ALA A 95 3.28 -0.89 -12.31
N ASP A 96 2.40 -1.11 -11.35
CA ASP A 96 2.51 -2.20 -10.40
C ASP A 96 2.57 -3.55 -11.11
N ARG A 97 3.34 -4.50 -10.56
CA ARG A 97 3.52 -5.85 -11.09
C ARG A 97 3.07 -6.90 -10.10
N ASN A 98 2.58 -8.01 -10.62
CA ASN A 98 2.21 -9.16 -9.81
C ASN A 98 3.40 -10.10 -9.67
N LEU A 99 3.81 -10.39 -8.43
CA LEU A 99 4.74 -11.43 -8.07
C LEU A 99 3.92 -12.63 -7.57
N HIS A 100 3.78 -13.61 -8.46
CA HIS A 100 3.09 -14.87 -8.18
C HIS A 100 4.05 -15.85 -7.53
N ILE A 101 3.65 -16.44 -6.40
CA ILE A 101 4.42 -17.41 -5.64
C ILE A 101 3.59 -18.68 -5.46
N SER A 102 4.15 -19.82 -5.76
CA SER A 102 3.53 -21.13 -5.55
C SER A 102 4.44 -22.07 -4.76
N ASN A 103 3.87 -22.90 -3.90
CA ASN A 103 4.58 -23.91 -3.12
C ASN A 103 3.66 -25.09 -2.83
N GLY A 104 3.82 -26.18 -3.59
CA GLY A 104 2.83 -27.26 -3.66
C GLY A 104 1.49 -26.73 -4.18
N ASP A 105 0.43 -26.96 -3.43
CA ASP A 105 -0.93 -26.46 -3.76
C ASP A 105 -1.20 -25.05 -3.22
N LEU A 106 -0.25 -24.45 -2.49
CA LEU A 106 -0.37 -23.08 -1.99
C LEU A 106 0.03 -22.09 -3.08
N VAL A 107 -0.75 -21.01 -3.18
CA VAL A 107 -0.49 -19.91 -4.10
C VAL A 107 -0.70 -18.59 -3.37
N MET A 108 0.19 -17.63 -3.60
CA MET A 108 0.07 -16.26 -3.10
C MET A 108 0.58 -15.25 -4.12
N ASP A 109 -0.20 -14.20 -4.31
CA ASP A 109 0.18 -13.08 -5.16
C ASP A 109 0.55 -11.86 -4.30
N TYR A 110 1.70 -11.27 -4.58
CA TYR A 110 2.12 -9.98 -4.04
C TYR A 110 2.08 -8.94 -5.16
N GLN A 111 1.57 -7.76 -4.84
CA GLN A 111 1.73 -6.60 -5.71
C GLN A 111 3.10 -5.97 -5.45
N VAL A 112 3.92 -5.82 -6.48
CA VAL A 112 5.18 -5.07 -6.42
C VAL A 112 4.93 -3.68 -6.96
N SER A 113 5.13 -2.67 -6.11
CA SER A 113 4.88 -1.27 -6.40
C SER A 113 6.16 -0.46 -6.24
N VAL A 114 6.61 0.19 -7.33
CA VAL A 114 7.78 1.08 -7.30
C VAL A 114 7.31 2.52 -7.37
N ARG A 115 7.64 3.33 -6.36
CA ARG A 115 7.22 4.72 -6.22
C ARG A 115 8.42 5.63 -6.00
N ASN A 116 8.41 6.80 -6.63
CA ASN A 116 9.38 7.84 -6.30
C ASN A 116 9.09 8.41 -4.91
N ASP A 117 10.14 8.86 -4.24
CA ASP A 117 9.99 9.68 -3.03
C ASP A 117 9.18 10.93 -3.36
N GLU A 118 8.21 11.26 -2.51
CA GLU A 118 7.30 12.36 -2.77
C GLU A 118 6.96 13.11 -1.47
N ALA A 119 7.19 14.41 -1.45
CA ALA A 119 6.93 15.29 -0.30
C ALA A 119 5.89 16.37 -0.67
N LEU A 120 4.64 15.96 -0.98
CA LEU A 120 3.55 16.85 -1.35
C LEU A 120 2.54 17.02 -0.22
N MET A 121 1.97 18.23 -0.10
CA MET A 121 0.87 18.53 0.81
C MET A 121 -0.47 18.31 0.11
N SER A 122 -1.33 17.45 0.65
CA SER A 122 -2.65 17.17 0.08
C SER A 122 -3.79 17.91 0.78
N LEU A 123 -3.60 18.27 2.04
CA LEU A 123 -4.57 19.03 2.83
C LEU A 123 -3.84 19.93 3.83
N PHE A 124 -4.37 21.14 4.02
CA PHE A 124 -4.00 22.06 5.10
C PHE A 124 -5.26 22.62 5.73
N ILE A 125 -5.32 22.61 7.06
CA ILE A 125 -6.42 23.18 7.85
C ILE A 125 -5.82 24.05 8.96
N LEU A 126 -6.34 25.26 9.15
CA LEU A 126 -5.98 26.18 10.23
C LEU A 126 -7.23 26.45 11.08
N GLU A 127 -7.26 26.02 12.35
CA GLU A 127 -8.41 26.17 13.25
C GLU A 127 -9.76 25.81 12.58
N GLY A 128 -9.77 24.70 11.81
CA GLY A 128 -10.94 24.23 11.05
C GLY A 128 -11.16 24.92 9.70
N VAL A 129 -10.39 25.94 9.34
CA VAL A 129 -10.46 26.63 8.04
C VAL A 129 -9.54 25.96 7.05
N LYS A 130 -10.09 25.45 5.91
CA LYS A 130 -9.31 24.78 4.86
C LYS A 130 -8.52 25.81 4.04
N GLY A 131 -7.22 25.55 3.85
CA GLY A 131 -6.35 26.31 2.97
C GLY A 131 -6.41 25.83 1.52
N ALA A 132 -6.23 26.76 0.59
CA ALA A 132 -6.02 26.49 -0.83
C ALA A 132 -4.52 26.26 -1.10
N ILE A 133 -4.16 25.08 -1.61
CA ILE A 133 -2.79 24.67 -1.84
C ILE A 133 -2.42 24.88 -3.31
N ASN A 134 -1.34 25.60 -3.57
CA ASN A 134 -0.70 25.68 -4.87
C ASN A 134 0.54 24.77 -4.87
N GLN A 135 0.46 23.66 -5.60
CA GLN A 135 1.54 22.68 -5.66
C GLN A 135 2.75 23.16 -6.45
N GLN A 136 2.54 24.03 -7.43
CA GLN A 136 3.63 24.55 -8.27
C GLN A 136 4.50 25.54 -7.48
N ASP A 137 3.88 26.48 -6.79
CA ASP A 137 4.58 27.55 -6.05
C ASP A 137 4.90 27.12 -4.61
N LYS A 138 4.42 25.96 -4.18
CA LYS A 138 4.54 25.46 -2.80
C LYS A 138 3.99 26.49 -1.79
N THR A 139 2.81 27.02 -2.07
CA THR A 139 2.13 27.98 -1.19
C THR A 139 0.78 27.46 -0.75
N VAL A 140 0.35 27.92 0.42
CA VAL A 140 -0.99 27.67 0.96
C VAL A 140 -1.60 29.03 1.31
N THR A 141 -2.81 29.30 0.82
CA THR A 141 -3.56 30.50 1.19
C THR A 141 -4.78 30.13 2.02
N VAL A 142 -4.91 30.74 3.20
CA VAL A 142 -6.04 30.56 4.11
C VAL A 142 -6.77 31.89 4.28
N SER A 143 -8.07 31.92 3.98
CA SER A 143 -8.92 33.11 4.21
C SER A 143 -9.70 32.92 5.52
N VAL A 144 -9.43 33.74 6.51
CA VAL A 144 -10.03 33.70 7.83
C VAL A 144 -10.92 34.93 8.02
N MET A 145 -12.15 34.76 8.50
CA MET A 145 -13.00 35.89 8.82
C MET A 145 -12.44 36.70 10.00
N ALA A 146 -12.36 38.03 9.84
CA ALA A 146 -11.80 38.91 10.87
C ALA A 146 -12.51 38.81 12.21
N ASN A 147 -13.80 38.46 12.22
CA ASN A 147 -14.63 38.28 13.42
C ASN A 147 -14.69 36.80 13.91
N SER A 148 -13.86 35.91 13.38
CA SER A 148 -13.88 34.47 13.76
C SER A 148 -13.42 34.18 15.18
N GLY A 149 -12.69 35.12 15.82
CA GLY A 149 -12.09 34.90 17.13
C GLY A 149 -10.85 34.00 17.14
N ILE A 150 -10.32 33.65 15.97
CA ILE A 150 -9.11 32.85 15.83
C ILE A 150 -7.89 33.69 16.20
N ASP A 151 -7.09 33.20 17.16
CA ASP A 151 -5.79 33.79 17.51
C ASP A 151 -4.70 33.29 16.56
N LEU A 152 -4.41 34.09 15.52
CA LEU A 152 -3.39 33.75 14.54
C LEU A 152 -1.96 33.69 15.12
N SER A 153 -1.69 34.30 16.27
CA SER A 153 -0.38 34.24 16.92
C SER A 153 -0.10 32.88 17.56
N ASN A 154 -1.14 32.05 17.77
CA ASN A 154 -1.05 30.76 18.44
C ASN A 154 -2.11 29.75 17.94
N ALA A 155 -2.27 29.68 16.62
CA ALA A 155 -3.28 28.84 15.97
C ALA A 155 -2.79 27.42 15.70
N THR A 156 -3.68 26.44 15.84
CA THR A 156 -3.42 25.03 15.56
C THR A 156 -3.59 24.76 14.07
N PHE A 157 -2.67 24.03 13.48
CA PHE A 157 -2.78 23.61 12.08
C PHE A 157 -2.72 22.10 11.92
N GLU A 158 -3.38 21.60 10.88
CA GLU A 158 -3.34 20.20 10.47
C GLU A 158 -2.86 20.10 9.04
N VAL A 159 -1.98 19.12 8.78
CA VAL A 159 -1.42 18.82 7.46
C VAL A 159 -1.60 17.34 7.16
N VAL A 160 -2.06 17.06 5.95
CA VAL A 160 -1.96 15.72 5.34
C VAL A 160 -0.99 15.82 4.18
N CYS A 161 0.02 14.99 4.17
CA CYS A 161 1.03 14.91 3.11
C CYS A 161 0.97 13.55 2.39
N SER A 162 1.78 13.41 1.33
CA SER A 162 1.97 12.14 0.62
C SER A 162 2.37 11.02 1.58
N GLU A 163 2.06 9.79 1.21
CA GLU A 163 2.37 8.59 2.00
C GLU A 163 3.88 8.55 2.30
N ASP A 164 4.24 8.23 3.53
CA ASP A 164 5.61 8.20 4.07
C ASP A 164 6.28 9.57 4.26
N ALA A 165 5.72 10.67 3.75
CA ALA A 165 6.26 12.00 4.02
C ALA A 165 5.97 12.44 5.46
N THR A 166 6.94 13.11 6.05
CA THR A 166 6.83 13.75 7.36
C THR A 166 6.75 15.26 7.20
N CYS A 167 6.11 15.95 8.15
CA CYS A 167 6.08 17.41 8.16
C CYS A 167 6.76 18.00 9.40
N SER A 168 7.39 19.14 9.21
CA SER A 168 8.02 19.94 10.26
C SER A 168 7.67 21.42 10.10
N PRO A 169 7.06 22.09 11.11
CA PRO A 169 6.58 21.52 12.38
C PRO A 169 5.52 20.44 12.20
N ALA A 170 5.35 19.55 13.19
CA ALA A 170 4.42 18.44 13.10
C ALA A 170 2.94 18.89 12.99
N SER A 171 2.14 18.16 12.24
CA SER A 171 0.67 18.36 12.16
C SER A 171 0.04 18.29 13.56
N GLY A 172 -0.96 19.12 13.83
CA GLY A 172 -1.60 19.24 15.14
C GLY A 172 -0.86 20.13 16.13
N THR A 173 0.25 20.75 15.74
CA THR A 173 0.96 21.73 16.58
C THR A 173 0.44 23.15 16.37
N LYS A 174 0.86 24.07 17.24
CA LYS A 174 0.53 25.50 17.14
C LYS A 174 1.62 26.26 16.44
N GLY A 175 1.22 27.28 15.67
CA GLY A 175 2.11 28.17 14.96
C GLY A 175 1.66 29.63 15.05
N ASN A 176 2.58 30.54 14.71
CA ASN A 176 2.27 31.96 14.53
C ASN A 176 2.06 32.24 13.04
N PHE A 177 0.82 32.55 12.67
CA PHE A 177 0.39 32.83 11.30
C PHE A 177 0.08 34.32 11.06
N THR A 178 0.55 35.20 11.92
CA THR A 178 0.48 36.66 11.70
C THR A 178 1.45 37.09 10.61
N GLU A 179 2.47 36.27 10.35
CA GLU A 179 3.46 36.38 9.25
C GLU A 179 3.44 35.07 8.44
N PRO A 180 4.04 35.06 7.23
CA PRO A 180 4.14 33.82 6.43
C PRO A 180 4.81 32.69 7.22
N PHE A 181 4.13 31.55 7.33
CA PHE A 181 4.58 30.40 8.12
C PHE A 181 5.08 29.29 7.22
N GLN A 182 6.25 28.73 7.52
CA GLN A 182 6.86 27.67 6.70
C GLN A 182 6.63 26.29 7.29
N ILE A 183 6.31 25.35 6.40
CA ILE A 183 6.18 23.92 6.71
C ILE A 183 7.04 23.14 5.74
N THR A 184 8.00 22.40 6.27
CA THR A 184 8.86 21.50 5.48
C THR A 184 8.27 20.12 5.45
N LEU A 185 8.10 19.56 4.25
CA LEU A 185 7.75 18.16 4.05
C LEU A 185 8.99 17.39 3.58
N ASN A 186 9.16 16.17 4.10
CA ASN A 186 10.34 15.34 3.84
C ASN A 186 9.92 13.87 3.60
N ASP A 187 10.43 13.28 2.52
CA ASP A 187 10.32 11.87 2.20
C ASP A 187 11.63 11.41 1.54
N ASN A 188 12.56 10.85 2.33
CA ASN A 188 13.91 10.44 1.92
C ASN A 188 14.64 11.49 1.07
N THR A 189 14.63 11.34 -0.26
CA THR A 189 15.31 12.26 -1.21
C THR A 189 14.44 13.45 -1.62
N ALA A 190 13.13 13.41 -1.36
CA ALA A 190 12.21 14.51 -1.67
C ALA A 190 12.08 15.47 -0.49
N THR A 191 12.27 16.77 -0.74
CA THR A 191 12.02 17.81 0.25
C THR A 191 11.31 18.98 -0.40
N ASN A 192 10.20 19.44 0.21
CA ASN A 192 9.48 20.64 -0.22
C ASN A 192 9.17 21.54 0.98
N VAL A 193 9.33 22.84 0.79
CA VAL A 193 8.95 23.86 1.78
C VAL A 193 7.73 24.59 1.29
N TYR A 194 6.63 24.48 2.03
CA TYR A 194 5.40 25.23 1.77
C TYR A 194 5.35 26.49 2.64
N THR A 195 4.97 27.62 2.02
CA THR A 195 4.73 28.87 2.75
C THR A 195 3.23 29.10 2.87
N VAL A 196 2.76 29.22 4.10
CA VAL A 196 1.35 29.48 4.43
C VAL A 196 1.13 30.97 4.60
N TYR A 197 0.20 31.52 3.85
CA TYR A 197 -0.28 32.90 3.94
C TYR A 197 -1.70 32.92 4.47
N VAL A 198 -1.93 33.73 5.50
CA VAL A 198 -3.29 33.95 6.05
C VAL A 198 -3.75 35.34 5.68
N THR A 199 -4.98 35.42 5.15
CA THR A 199 -5.63 36.69 4.80
C THR A 199 -6.91 36.82 5.63
N LEU A 200 -7.07 37.96 6.31
CA LEU A 200 -8.33 38.30 7.00
C LEU A 200 -9.32 38.90 5.99
N ILE A 201 -10.55 38.39 5.99
CA ILE A 201 -11.67 38.83 5.14
C ILE A 201 -12.89 39.25 5.97
#